data_cfee71cb4e043ebaa55a4d0627e313a6
#
_entry.id   cfee71cb4e043ebaa55a4d0627e313a6
#
_cell.length_a   1.000
_cell.length_b   1.000
_cell.length_c   1.000
_cell.angle_alpha   90.00
_cell.angle_beta   90.00
_cell.angle_gamma   90.00
#
_symmetry.space_group_name_H-M   'P 1'
#
loop_
_entity.id
_entity.type
_entity.pdbx_description
1 polymer ?
#
loop_
_entity_poly.entity_id
_entity_poly.type
_entity_poly.pdbx_seq_one_letter_code
_entity_poly.pdbx_strand_id
1 'polypeptide(L)'
;MMASMVIGLTAGFAAWLAAGMWPSVTSNFVRLDQLSALALGAAVGAGVLGGREFRQRRSMAPGAAAGLVLGGAGGISGISLVAFSHGVVAPRTFLLERMAGWGLAAGFTVLALAVFTGMRTWRVSIERITIGIVGGAIAGSIFALPGITELWQAVAFLWFGASTGLAMAGPELWSATAVVESLPPRGRQLTLLALHEWPLYAGSLTLGEAQVAVVDGGVALYPPAGGVVADGHQVRRPRYLRGTTDLTIGRTRYRIRVLEEPR
;
A
#
# COMPACT_ATOMS: atom_id res chain seq x y z
N MET A 1 -6.10 -6.21 5.71
CA MET A 1 -5.90 -4.99 6.53
C MET A 1 -4.88 -5.22 7.64
N MET A 2 -5.13 -6.08 8.64
CA MET A 2 -4.17 -6.34 9.74
C MET A 2 -2.76 -6.69 9.25
N ALA A 3 -2.61 -7.57 8.27
CA ALA A 3 -1.30 -7.98 7.76
C ALA A 3 -0.47 -6.81 7.21
N SER A 4 -1.07 -5.88 6.48
CA SER A 4 -0.34 -4.72 5.92
C SER A 4 0.02 -3.70 7.00
N MET A 5 -0.82 -3.55 8.02
CA MET A 5 -0.51 -2.72 9.19
C MET A 5 0.65 -3.32 10.00
N VAL A 6 0.65 -4.65 10.23
CA VAL A 6 1.75 -5.35 10.91
C VAL A 6 3.05 -5.25 10.11
N ILE A 7 2.99 -5.40 8.79
CA ILE A 7 4.15 -5.20 7.90
C ILE A 7 4.67 -3.77 8.04
N GLY A 8 3.78 -2.78 8.03
CA GLY A 8 4.15 -1.38 8.23
C GLY A 8 4.79 -1.12 9.59
N LEU A 9 4.25 -1.68 10.68
CA LEU A 9 4.82 -1.59 12.03
C LEU A 9 6.23 -2.20 12.10
N THR A 10 6.41 -3.42 11.56
CA THR A 10 7.72 -4.09 11.54
C THR A 10 8.74 -3.29 10.71
N ALA A 11 8.32 -2.74 9.59
CA ALA A 11 9.15 -1.90 8.76
C ALA A 11 9.54 -0.59 9.47
N GLY A 12 8.59 0.04 10.17
CA GLY A 12 8.86 1.20 11.02
C GLY A 12 9.87 0.92 12.11
N PHE A 13 9.75 -0.23 12.78
CA PHE A 13 10.71 -0.65 13.80
C PHE A 13 12.12 -0.87 13.22
N ALA A 14 12.22 -1.57 12.08
CA ALA A 14 13.50 -1.77 11.41
C ALA A 14 14.15 -0.45 10.98
N ALA A 15 13.35 0.49 10.48
CA ALA A 15 13.83 1.83 10.11
C ALA A 15 14.30 2.62 11.34
N TRP A 16 13.62 2.50 12.48
CA TRP A 16 14.05 3.13 13.73
C TRP A 16 15.41 2.59 14.20
N LEU A 17 15.61 1.28 14.18
CA LEU A 17 16.90 0.68 14.51
C LEU A 17 18.01 1.21 13.58
N ALA A 18 17.73 1.32 12.29
CA ALA A 18 18.67 1.90 11.32
C ALA A 18 18.93 3.38 11.60
N ALA A 19 17.90 4.14 11.97
CA ALA A 19 18.01 5.57 12.27
C ALA A 19 18.93 5.87 13.47
N GLY A 20 19.01 4.94 14.43
CA GLY A 20 19.97 5.06 15.55
C GLY A 20 21.44 5.17 15.14
N MET A 21 21.77 4.79 13.90
CA MET A 21 23.13 4.94 13.34
C MET A 21 23.38 6.29 12.68
N TRP A 22 22.35 7.08 12.37
CA TRP A 22 22.50 8.35 11.62
C TRP A 22 23.31 9.43 12.35
N PRO A 23 23.25 9.59 13.69
CA PRO A 23 24.07 10.57 14.39
C PRO A 23 25.58 10.40 14.15
N SER A 24 26.04 9.18 13.85
CA SER A 24 27.43 8.92 13.47
C SER A 24 27.76 9.38 12.05
N VAL A 25 26.74 9.60 11.20
CA VAL A 25 26.89 10.01 9.80
C VAL A 25 26.76 11.52 9.64
N THR A 26 25.84 12.15 10.35
CA THR A 26 25.62 13.61 10.25
C THR A 26 25.00 14.19 11.53
N SER A 27 25.38 15.40 11.88
CA SER A 27 24.75 16.20 12.94
C SER A 27 23.71 17.20 12.42
N ASN A 28 23.50 17.27 11.10
CA ASN A 28 22.53 18.18 10.50
C ASN A 28 21.11 17.62 10.59
N PHE A 29 20.24 18.27 11.34
CA PHE A 29 18.84 17.83 11.57
C PHE A 29 18.03 17.62 10.28
N VAL A 30 18.21 18.48 9.26
CA VAL A 30 17.52 18.33 7.97
C VAL A 30 17.96 17.04 7.29
N ARG A 31 19.26 16.74 7.30
CA ARG A 31 19.79 15.48 6.75
C ARG A 31 19.35 14.27 7.55
N LEU A 32 19.24 14.39 8.88
CA LEU A 32 18.72 13.33 9.73
C LEU A 32 17.26 13.01 9.39
N ASP A 33 16.42 14.03 9.22
CA ASP A 33 15.02 13.84 8.80
C ASP A 33 14.94 13.24 7.39
N GLN A 34 15.77 13.68 6.45
CA GLN A 34 15.83 13.11 5.09
C GLN A 34 16.26 11.64 5.08
N LEU A 35 17.30 11.27 5.83
CA LEU A 35 17.78 9.90 5.93
C LEU A 35 16.74 9.00 6.63
N SER A 36 16.09 9.52 7.66
CA SER A 36 15.02 8.80 8.37
C SER A 36 13.82 8.57 7.47
N ALA A 37 13.39 9.57 6.70
CA ALA A 37 12.28 9.44 5.75
C ALA A 37 12.61 8.49 4.58
N LEU A 38 13.87 8.54 4.09
CA LEU A 38 14.37 7.57 3.11
C LEU A 38 14.31 6.15 3.66
N ALA A 39 14.83 5.91 4.87
CA ALA A 39 14.86 4.59 5.49
C ALA A 39 13.45 4.06 5.78
N LEU A 40 12.56 4.91 6.32
CA LEU A 40 11.17 4.56 6.59
C LEU A 40 10.41 4.23 5.30
N GLY A 41 10.47 5.12 4.32
CA GLY A 41 9.82 4.90 3.04
C GLY A 41 10.31 3.62 2.36
N ALA A 42 11.63 3.40 2.35
CA ALA A 42 12.26 2.21 1.81
C ALA A 42 11.82 0.93 2.52
N ALA A 43 11.87 0.92 3.86
CA ALA A 43 11.48 -0.24 4.67
C ALA A 43 9.99 -0.58 4.50
N VAL A 44 9.11 0.43 4.57
CA VAL A 44 7.67 0.25 4.38
C VAL A 44 7.36 -0.21 2.96
N GLY A 45 7.99 0.42 1.95
CA GLY A 45 7.82 0.02 0.55
C GLY A 45 8.25 -1.42 0.30
N ALA A 46 9.43 -1.80 0.79
CA ALA A 46 9.94 -3.18 0.69
C ALA A 46 9.01 -4.18 1.39
N GLY A 47 8.55 -3.86 2.60
CA GLY A 47 7.62 -4.70 3.35
C GLY A 47 6.27 -4.87 2.65
N VAL A 48 5.68 -3.78 2.15
CA VAL A 48 4.36 -3.79 1.49
C VAL A 48 4.41 -4.56 0.18
N LEU A 49 5.34 -4.23 -0.73
CA LEU A 49 5.44 -4.90 -2.04
C LEU A 49 6.00 -6.32 -1.91
N GLY A 50 7.02 -6.54 -1.09
CA GLY A 50 7.55 -7.89 -0.82
C GLY A 50 6.50 -8.79 -0.14
N GLY A 51 5.78 -8.27 0.85
CA GLY A 51 4.69 -8.99 1.52
C GLY A 51 3.52 -9.32 0.58
N ARG A 52 3.25 -8.45 -0.42
CA ARG A 52 2.27 -8.74 -1.47
C ARG A 52 2.71 -9.92 -2.32
N GLU A 53 3.96 -9.94 -2.80
CA GLU A 53 4.53 -11.06 -3.57
C GLU A 53 4.50 -12.36 -2.77
N PHE A 54 4.91 -12.32 -1.49
CA PHE A 54 4.88 -13.48 -0.60
C PHE A 54 3.47 -14.08 -0.47
N ARG A 55 2.45 -13.24 -0.23
CA ARG A 55 1.06 -13.72 -0.16
C ARG A 55 0.59 -14.40 -1.45
N GLN A 56 1.19 -14.07 -2.56
CA GLN A 56 0.92 -14.68 -3.86
C GLN A 56 1.80 -15.89 -4.16
N ARG A 57 2.51 -16.41 -3.16
CA ARG A 57 3.44 -17.54 -3.25
C ARG A 57 4.56 -17.32 -4.27
N ARG A 58 5.12 -16.11 -4.30
CA ARG A 58 6.22 -15.72 -5.17
C ARG A 58 7.45 -15.35 -4.39
N SER A 59 8.58 -15.19 -5.10
CA SER A 59 9.78 -14.60 -4.52
C SER A 59 9.48 -13.17 -4.05
N MET A 60 9.80 -12.88 -2.79
CA MET A 60 9.66 -11.53 -2.21
C MET A 60 10.65 -10.53 -2.81
N ALA A 61 11.79 -11.01 -3.30
CA ALA A 61 12.93 -10.16 -3.64
C ALA A 61 12.63 -9.06 -4.68
N PRO A 62 11.96 -9.33 -5.82
CA PRO A 62 11.65 -8.27 -6.79
C PRO A 62 10.72 -7.20 -6.22
N GLY A 63 9.69 -7.62 -5.45
CA GLY A 63 8.75 -6.72 -4.82
C GLY A 63 9.42 -5.87 -3.75
N ALA A 64 10.23 -6.48 -2.90
CA ALA A 64 10.97 -5.79 -1.87
C ALA A 64 11.97 -4.78 -2.48
N ALA A 65 12.71 -5.15 -3.53
CA ALA A 65 13.63 -4.25 -4.21
C ALA A 65 12.92 -3.03 -4.83
N ALA A 66 11.82 -3.26 -5.54
CA ALA A 66 11.02 -2.17 -6.11
C ALA A 66 10.44 -1.27 -5.01
N GLY A 67 9.91 -1.87 -3.94
CA GLY A 67 9.35 -1.16 -2.80
C GLY A 67 10.39 -0.33 -2.07
N LEU A 68 11.60 -0.84 -1.90
CA LEU A 68 12.72 -0.12 -1.30
C LEU A 68 13.05 1.15 -2.10
N VAL A 69 13.18 1.04 -3.41
CA VAL A 69 13.51 2.19 -4.28
C VAL A 69 12.37 3.20 -4.29
N LEU A 70 11.14 2.76 -4.56
CA LEU A 70 9.98 3.64 -4.71
C LEU A 70 9.59 4.29 -3.38
N GLY A 71 9.55 3.50 -2.32
CA GLY A 71 9.22 3.99 -0.99
C GLY A 71 10.27 4.97 -0.47
N GLY A 72 11.55 4.65 -0.66
CA GLY A 72 12.66 5.54 -0.29
C GLY A 72 12.64 6.86 -1.07
N ALA A 73 12.45 6.79 -2.38
CA ALA A 73 12.32 7.98 -3.23
C ALA A 73 11.12 8.85 -2.81
N GLY A 74 9.97 8.24 -2.51
CA GLY A 74 8.78 8.95 -2.01
C GLY A 74 9.05 9.64 -0.68
N GLY A 75 9.62 8.91 0.28
CA GLY A 75 9.94 9.43 1.61
C GLY A 75 10.87 10.64 1.57
N ILE A 76 12.02 10.51 0.89
CA ILE A 76 13.01 11.62 0.80
C ILE A 76 12.44 12.82 0.03
N SER A 77 11.65 12.58 -1.03
CA SER A 77 11.07 13.67 -1.83
C SER A 77 10.13 14.53 -1.02
N GLY A 78 9.29 13.94 -0.17
CA GLY A 78 8.35 14.67 0.67
C GLY A 78 9.05 15.58 1.68
N ILE A 79 10.03 15.06 2.41
CA ILE A 79 10.82 15.85 3.36
C ILE A 79 11.63 16.93 2.64
N SER A 80 12.25 16.62 1.51
CA SER A 80 13.08 17.56 0.75
C SER A 80 12.26 18.73 0.21
N LEU A 81 11.01 18.52 -0.15
CA LEU A 81 10.13 19.59 -0.64
C LEU A 81 9.90 20.64 0.44
N VAL A 82 9.70 20.22 1.70
CA VAL A 82 9.55 21.15 2.84
C VAL A 82 10.87 21.77 3.21
N ALA A 83 11.96 20.99 3.25
CA ALA A 83 13.30 21.50 3.54
C ALA A 83 13.74 22.59 2.54
N PHE A 84 13.33 22.47 1.27
CA PHE A 84 13.61 23.48 0.25
C PHE A 84 12.87 24.80 0.51
N SER A 85 11.67 24.74 1.09
CA SER A 85 10.89 25.92 1.45
C SER A 85 11.40 26.64 2.71
N HIS A 86 12.26 26.01 3.51
CA HIS A 86 12.79 26.53 4.78
C HIS A 86 13.58 27.85 4.67
N GLY A 87 14.10 28.17 3.49
CA GLY A 87 14.75 29.48 3.27
C GLY A 87 13.81 30.68 3.41
N VAL A 88 12.52 30.48 3.57
CA VAL A 88 11.46 31.51 3.52
C VAL A 88 10.66 31.64 4.83
N VAL A 89 10.76 30.66 5.76
CA VAL A 89 9.82 30.56 6.90
C VAL A 89 10.54 30.74 8.26
N ALA A 90 9.88 31.48 9.16
CA ALA A 90 10.38 31.88 10.47
C ALA A 90 10.48 30.71 11.49
N PRO A 91 11.38 30.79 12.51
CA PRO A 91 11.64 29.71 13.49
C PRO A 91 10.43 29.23 14.32
N ARG A 92 9.32 29.97 14.32
CA ARG A 92 8.12 29.64 15.10
C ARG A 92 7.25 28.56 14.49
N THR A 93 7.54 28.10 13.29
CA THR A 93 6.71 27.14 12.52
C THR A 93 7.25 25.71 12.54
N PHE A 94 8.28 25.42 13.35
CA PHE A 94 8.96 24.13 13.40
C PHE A 94 8.03 22.90 13.53
N LEU A 95 6.97 23.01 14.36
CA LEU A 95 6.00 21.93 14.48
C LEU A 95 5.22 21.71 13.18
N LEU A 96 4.69 22.77 12.59
CA LEU A 96 3.90 22.69 11.34
C LEU A 96 4.77 22.20 10.18
N GLU A 97 6.01 22.63 10.12
CA GLU A 97 6.97 22.23 9.09
C GLU A 97 7.29 20.73 9.20
N ARG A 98 7.53 20.23 10.41
CA ARG A 98 7.72 18.78 10.62
C ARG A 98 6.47 17.99 10.31
N MET A 99 5.31 18.44 10.75
CA MET A 99 4.04 17.79 10.40
C MET A 99 3.84 17.74 8.88
N ALA A 100 4.09 18.86 8.18
CA ALA A 100 3.99 18.94 6.73
C ALA A 100 5.02 18.04 6.04
N GLY A 101 6.27 18.09 6.45
CA GLY A 101 7.36 17.30 5.88
C GLY A 101 7.12 15.80 6.00
N TRP A 102 6.80 15.35 7.19
CA TRP A 102 6.51 13.92 7.43
C TRP A 102 5.19 13.48 6.82
N GLY A 103 4.18 14.37 6.78
CA GLY A 103 2.94 14.13 6.05
C GLY A 103 3.18 13.94 4.56
N LEU A 104 3.94 14.83 3.94
CA LEU A 104 4.30 14.70 2.52
C LEU A 104 5.19 13.48 2.27
N ALA A 105 6.12 13.14 3.16
CA ALA A 105 6.93 11.93 3.04
C ALA A 105 6.07 10.68 2.97
N ALA A 106 5.09 10.53 3.88
CA ALA A 106 4.16 9.41 3.85
C ALA A 106 3.24 9.45 2.63
N GLY A 107 2.71 10.62 2.27
CA GLY A 107 1.86 10.80 1.10
C GLY A 107 2.57 10.43 -0.21
N PHE A 108 3.80 10.90 -0.42
CA PHE A 108 4.61 10.55 -1.59
C PHE A 108 5.04 9.08 -1.61
N THR A 109 5.34 8.48 -0.44
CA THR A 109 5.58 7.04 -0.33
C THR A 109 4.37 6.24 -0.78
N VAL A 110 3.19 6.57 -0.26
CA VAL A 110 1.92 5.93 -0.66
C VAL A 110 1.64 6.16 -2.14
N LEU A 111 1.83 7.38 -2.66
CA LEU A 111 1.64 7.70 -4.07
C LEU A 111 2.54 6.85 -4.97
N ALA A 112 3.84 6.78 -4.68
CA ALA A 112 4.81 6.02 -5.46
C ALA A 112 4.44 4.52 -5.50
N LEU A 113 4.12 3.94 -4.34
CA LEU A 113 3.72 2.55 -4.23
C LEU A 113 2.39 2.28 -4.93
N ALA A 114 1.43 3.19 -4.82
CA ALA A 114 0.12 3.04 -5.41
C ALA A 114 0.17 3.18 -6.94
N VAL A 115 0.93 4.12 -7.50
CA VAL A 115 1.18 4.23 -8.95
C VAL A 115 1.79 2.94 -9.49
N PHE A 116 2.79 2.40 -8.81
CA PHE A 116 3.43 1.16 -9.20
C PHE A 116 2.50 -0.06 -9.13
N THR A 117 1.58 -0.09 -8.18
CA THR A 117 0.60 -1.17 -8.04
C THR A 117 -0.62 -1.03 -8.95
N GLY A 118 -0.66 -0.01 -9.81
CA GLY A 118 -1.71 0.18 -10.82
C GLY A 118 -2.97 0.83 -10.25
N MET A 119 -2.88 2.09 -9.83
CA MET A 119 -4.06 2.87 -9.43
C MET A 119 -5.07 2.97 -10.57
N ARG A 120 -6.26 2.47 -10.37
CA ARG A 120 -7.34 2.53 -11.37
C ARG A 120 -8.38 3.60 -11.11
N THR A 121 -8.59 3.99 -9.86
CA THR A 121 -9.60 4.98 -9.52
C THR A 121 -8.99 6.13 -8.74
N TRP A 122 -9.24 7.36 -9.19
CA TRP A 122 -8.78 8.58 -8.56
C TRP A 122 -9.25 8.71 -7.10
N ARG A 123 -10.49 8.30 -6.82
CA ARG A 123 -11.05 8.34 -5.46
C ARG A 123 -10.25 7.52 -4.46
N VAL A 124 -9.96 6.25 -4.80
CA VAL A 124 -9.18 5.35 -3.93
C VAL A 124 -7.77 5.87 -3.72
N SER A 125 -7.19 6.48 -4.75
CA SER A 125 -5.87 7.09 -4.68
C SER A 125 -5.82 8.25 -3.71
N ILE A 126 -6.81 9.16 -3.75
CA ILE A 126 -6.91 10.29 -2.82
C ILE A 126 -7.07 9.79 -1.39
N GLU A 127 -7.96 8.83 -1.14
CA GLU A 127 -8.17 8.27 0.20
C GLU A 127 -6.88 7.70 0.78
N ARG A 128 -6.12 6.93 -0.01
CA ARG A 128 -4.83 6.38 0.40
C ARG A 128 -3.80 7.45 0.72
N ILE A 129 -3.64 8.42 -0.18
CA ILE A 129 -2.69 9.52 0.00
C ILE A 129 -3.06 10.33 1.24
N THR A 130 -4.35 10.61 1.45
CA THR A 130 -4.85 11.36 2.62
C THR A 130 -4.53 10.62 3.92
N ILE A 131 -4.78 9.31 3.99
CA ILE A 131 -4.43 8.51 5.17
C ILE A 131 -2.91 8.55 5.42
N GLY A 132 -2.10 8.44 4.35
CA GLY A 132 -0.65 8.58 4.43
C GLY A 132 -0.24 9.94 4.98
N ILE A 133 -0.75 11.02 4.40
CA ILE A 133 -0.45 12.40 4.83
C ILE A 133 -0.83 12.63 6.29
N VAL A 134 -2.03 12.27 6.69
CA VAL A 134 -2.49 12.45 8.08
C VAL A 134 -1.64 11.62 9.04
N GLY A 135 -1.38 10.35 8.70
CA GLY A 135 -0.53 9.49 9.53
C GLY A 135 0.89 9.99 9.65
N GLY A 136 1.48 10.46 8.55
CA GLY A 136 2.82 11.06 8.54
C GLY A 136 2.87 12.37 9.32
N ALA A 137 1.84 13.22 9.21
CA ALA A 137 1.76 14.48 9.97
C ALA A 137 1.70 14.22 11.49
N ILE A 138 0.95 13.20 11.93
CA ILE A 138 0.94 12.78 13.34
C ILE A 138 2.34 12.31 13.78
N ALA A 139 3.03 11.50 12.98
CA ALA A 139 4.41 11.10 13.26
C ALA A 139 5.33 12.32 13.38
N GLY A 140 5.20 13.27 12.46
CA GLY A 140 5.94 14.53 12.44
C GLY A 140 5.69 15.39 13.69
N SER A 141 4.46 15.41 14.21
CA SER A 141 4.14 16.11 15.45
C SER A 141 4.85 15.49 16.67
N ILE A 142 4.95 14.16 16.71
CA ILE A 142 5.69 13.45 17.76
C ILE A 142 7.17 13.81 17.68
N PHE A 143 7.77 13.83 16.48
CA PHE A 143 9.17 14.24 16.30
C PHE A 143 9.46 15.69 16.66
N ALA A 144 8.45 16.55 16.68
CA ALA A 144 8.60 17.96 17.01
C ALA A 144 8.52 18.24 18.53
N LEU A 145 8.18 17.24 19.36
CA LEU A 145 8.08 17.43 20.80
C LEU A 145 9.46 17.78 21.41
N PRO A 146 9.53 18.81 22.27
CA PRO A 146 10.78 19.14 22.95
C PRO A 146 11.15 18.02 23.94
N GLY A 147 12.47 17.67 23.99
CA GLY A 147 12.95 16.62 24.89
C GLY A 147 12.51 15.21 24.50
N ILE A 148 12.23 14.97 23.21
CA ILE A 148 11.85 13.68 22.70
C ILE A 148 12.86 12.59 23.11
N THR A 149 12.37 11.54 23.76
CA THR A 149 13.16 10.36 24.10
C THR A 149 13.21 9.38 22.93
N GLU A 150 14.17 8.44 22.95
CA GLU A 150 14.27 7.37 21.98
C GLU A 150 12.96 6.55 21.87
N LEU A 151 12.25 6.38 22.97
CA LEU A 151 10.95 5.70 23.00
C LEU A 151 9.91 6.42 22.12
N TRP A 152 9.79 7.74 22.24
CA TRP A 152 8.85 8.51 21.43
C TRP A 152 9.26 8.56 19.95
N GLN A 153 10.56 8.56 19.68
CA GLN A 153 11.04 8.38 18.31
C GLN A 153 10.61 7.03 17.75
N ALA A 154 10.79 5.94 18.51
CA ALA A 154 10.31 4.63 18.09
C ALA A 154 8.80 4.64 17.84
N VAL A 155 7.99 5.27 18.70
CA VAL A 155 6.54 5.41 18.52
C VAL A 155 6.21 6.15 17.23
N ALA A 156 6.92 7.23 16.92
CA ALA A 156 6.71 7.98 15.67
C ALA A 156 7.03 7.14 14.43
N PHE A 157 8.12 6.38 14.44
CA PHE A 157 8.49 5.47 13.34
C PHE A 157 7.47 4.34 13.17
N LEU A 158 7.04 3.73 14.27
CA LEU A 158 6.01 2.69 14.25
C LEU A 158 4.68 3.24 13.71
N TRP A 159 4.29 4.44 14.15
CA TRP A 159 3.07 5.09 13.70
C TRP A 159 3.12 5.42 12.20
N PHE A 160 4.22 5.99 11.72
CA PHE A 160 4.42 6.24 10.28
C PHE A 160 4.31 4.95 9.47
N GLY A 161 5.00 3.90 9.91
CA GLY A 161 4.95 2.59 9.25
C GLY A 161 3.55 2.00 9.22
N ALA A 162 2.86 2.01 10.37
CA ALA A 162 1.50 1.49 10.50
C ALA A 162 0.51 2.24 9.61
N SER A 163 0.55 3.58 9.63
CA SER A 163 -0.36 4.43 8.85
C SER A 163 -0.13 4.28 7.35
N THR A 164 1.14 4.20 6.91
CA THR A 164 1.48 3.98 5.50
C THR A 164 1.07 2.57 5.05
N GLY A 165 1.31 1.55 5.89
CA GLY A 165 0.85 0.18 5.63
C GLY A 165 -0.68 0.09 5.57
N LEU A 166 -1.38 0.81 6.44
CA LEU A 166 -2.84 0.92 6.43
C LEU A 166 -3.35 1.64 5.18
N ALA A 167 -2.71 2.74 4.78
CA ALA A 167 -3.03 3.47 3.57
C ALA A 167 -2.95 2.58 2.32
N MET A 168 -1.99 1.66 2.28
CA MET A 168 -1.83 0.74 1.15
C MET A 168 -2.85 -0.40 1.13
N ALA A 169 -3.46 -0.73 2.28
CA ALA A 169 -4.41 -1.86 2.40
C ALA A 169 -5.84 -1.43 2.70
N GLY A 170 -6.00 -0.26 3.35
CA GLY A 170 -7.23 0.07 4.05
C GLY A 170 -8.42 0.44 3.16
N PRO A 171 -8.35 1.50 2.35
CA PRO A 171 -9.53 2.06 1.71
C PRO A 171 -10.23 1.11 0.74
N GLU A 172 -9.44 0.26 0.03
CA GLU A 172 -9.98 -0.71 -0.90
C GLU A 172 -10.76 -1.84 -0.22
N LEU A 173 -10.38 -2.17 1.02
CA LEU A 173 -11.01 -3.26 1.77
C LEU A 173 -12.24 -2.82 2.56
N TRP A 174 -12.35 -1.53 2.88
CA TRP A 174 -13.46 -1.04 3.73
C TRP A 174 -14.76 -0.81 2.97
N SER A 175 -14.69 -0.61 1.67
CA SER A 175 -15.86 -0.31 0.85
C SER A 175 -16.03 -1.25 -0.35
N ALA A 176 -15.09 -2.17 -0.58
CA ALA A 176 -15.20 -3.12 -1.67
C ALA A 176 -16.04 -4.35 -1.26
N THR A 177 -17.00 -4.70 -2.09
CA THR A 177 -17.78 -5.93 -1.94
C THR A 177 -16.93 -7.16 -2.29
N ALA A 178 -16.00 -7.01 -3.23
CA ALA A 178 -15.05 -8.06 -3.58
C ALA A 178 -13.72 -7.48 -4.07
N VAL A 179 -12.69 -8.31 -4.05
CA VAL A 179 -11.39 -8.04 -4.67
C VAL A 179 -11.10 -9.13 -5.70
N VAL A 180 -10.80 -8.71 -6.91
CA VAL A 180 -10.36 -9.59 -8.00
C VAL A 180 -8.85 -9.45 -8.16
N GLU A 181 -8.13 -10.56 -8.04
CA GLU A 181 -6.68 -10.63 -8.21
C GLU A 181 -6.34 -11.38 -9.50
N SER A 182 -5.45 -10.86 -10.34
CA SER A 182 -4.91 -11.68 -11.42
C SER A 182 -3.81 -12.60 -10.87
N LEU A 183 -3.90 -13.89 -11.19
CA LEU A 183 -2.91 -14.87 -10.79
C LEU A 183 -1.96 -15.19 -11.96
N PRO A 184 -0.67 -15.48 -11.68
CA PRO A 184 0.24 -15.90 -12.72
C PRO A 184 -0.20 -17.20 -13.39
N PRO A 185 0.11 -17.39 -14.68
CA PRO A 185 0.05 -18.69 -15.30
C PRO A 185 0.93 -19.69 -14.54
N ARG A 186 0.51 -20.95 -14.43
CA ARG A 186 1.31 -21.99 -13.78
C ARG A 186 2.71 -22.06 -14.42
N GLY A 187 3.75 -21.93 -13.60
CA GLY A 187 5.16 -22.06 -14.04
C GLY A 187 5.85 -20.80 -14.55
N ARG A 188 5.18 -19.63 -14.64
CA ARG A 188 5.83 -18.36 -14.99
C ARG A 188 5.90 -17.45 -13.76
N GLN A 189 7.10 -16.96 -13.46
CA GLN A 189 7.27 -15.79 -12.60
C GLN A 189 6.76 -14.57 -13.38
N LEU A 190 5.68 -13.96 -12.90
CA LEU A 190 5.21 -12.70 -13.46
C LEU A 190 6.09 -11.55 -12.99
N THR A 191 6.29 -10.59 -13.87
CA THR A 191 6.81 -9.28 -13.48
C THR A 191 5.80 -8.59 -12.57
N LEU A 192 6.29 -7.78 -11.63
CA LEU A 192 5.46 -6.99 -10.69
C LEU A 192 4.33 -6.22 -11.35
N LEU A 193 4.54 -5.73 -12.59
CA LEU A 193 3.58 -4.98 -13.40
C LEU A 193 2.33 -5.80 -13.79
N ALA A 194 2.40 -7.12 -13.71
CA ALA A 194 1.27 -7.99 -14.07
C ALA A 194 0.33 -8.33 -12.91
N LEU A 195 0.63 -7.82 -11.71
CA LEU A 195 -0.16 -8.04 -10.51
C LEU A 195 -1.20 -6.94 -10.35
N HIS A 196 -2.39 -7.20 -10.82
CA HIS A 196 -3.50 -6.27 -10.65
C HIS A 196 -4.50 -6.84 -9.66
N GLU A 197 -4.75 -6.08 -8.61
CA GLU A 197 -5.89 -6.23 -7.72
C GLU A 197 -6.95 -5.20 -8.14
N TRP A 198 -8.15 -5.68 -8.43
CA TRP A 198 -9.28 -4.82 -8.77
C TRP A 198 -10.33 -4.91 -7.67
N PRO A 199 -10.45 -3.90 -6.81
CA PRO A 199 -11.56 -3.83 -5.88
C PRO A 199 -12.86 -3.56 -6.65
N LEU A 200 -13.89 -4.31 -6.31
CA LEU A 200 -15.22 -4.20 -6.88
C LEU A 200 -16.17 -3.62 -5.82
N TYR A 201 -16.59 -2.37 -6.00
CA TYR A 201 -17.47 -1.66 -5.07
C TYR A 201 -18.93 -1.73 -5.50
N ALA A 202 -19.17 -1.45 -6.78
CA ALA A 202 -20.46 -1.52 -7.45
C ALA A 202 -20.24 -1.67 -8.95
N GLY A 203 -21.25 -2.11 -9.68
CA GLY A 203 -21.18 -2.31 -11.11
C GLY A 203 -20.50 -3.62 -11.50
N SER A 204 -19.82 -3.64 -12.63
CA SER A 204 -19.25 -4.86 -13.19
C SER A 204 -17.82 -4.70 -13.66
N LEU A 205 -17.06 -5.79 -13.61
CA LEU A 205 -15.70 -5.92 -14.13
C LEU A 205 -15.67 -7.02 -15.18
N THR A 206 -15.22 -6.68 -16.38
CA THR A 206 -15.03 -7.66 -17.45
C THR A 206 -13.65 -8.30 -17.32
N LEU A 207 -13.61 -9.62 -17.26
CA LEU A 207 -12.43 -10.46 -17.15
C LEU A 207 -12.33 -11.34 -18.41
N GLY A 208 -11.67 -10.85 -19.44
CA GLY A 208 -11.70 -11.49 -20.76
C GLY A 208 -13.13 -11.51 -21.29
N GLU A 209 -13.70 -12.71 -21.49
CA GLU A 209 -15.08 -12.91 -21.97
C GLU A 209 -16.11 -13.07 -20.83
N ALA A 210 -15.67 -13.20 -19.60
CA ALA A 210 -16.56 -13.31 -18.44
C ALA A 210 -16.75 -11.96 -17.78
N GLN A 211 -17.86 -11.78 -17.09
CA GLN A 211 -18.18 -10.60 -16.32
C GLN A 211 -18.43 -10.95 -14.86
N VAL A 212 -17.87 -10.17 -13.96
CA VAL A 212 -18.12 -10.25 -12.52
C VAL A 212 -18.81 -8.96 -12.12
N ALA A 213 -19.96 -9.03 -11.48
CA ALA A 213 -20.75 -7.88 -11.12
C ALA A 213 -21.21 -7.93 -9.65
N VAL A 214 -21.35 -6.76 -9.04
CA VAL A 214 -22.06 -6.62 -7.77
C VAL A 214 -23.52 -6.47 -8.05
N VAL A 215 -24.32 -7.41 -7.55
CA VAL A 215 -25.78 -7.48 -7.72
C VAL A 215 -26.40 -7.77 -6.37
N ASP A 216 -27.34 -6.95 -5.93
CA ASP A 216 -28.09 -7.11 -4.67
C ASP A 216 -27.19 -7.33 -3.44
N GLY A 217 -26.06 -6.60 -3.36
CA GLY A 217 -25.08 -6.72 -2.27
C GLY A 217 -24.20 -7.98 -2.33
N GLY A 218 -24.38 -8.84 -3.32
CA GLY A 218 -23.53 -10.00 -3.57
C GLY A 218 -22.69 -9.85 -4.82
N VAL A 219 -21.83 -10.83 -5.08
CA VAL A 219 -20.98 -10.88 -6.27
C VAL A 219 -21.45 -12.00 -7.18
N ALA A 220 -21.85 -11.66 -8.39
CA ALA A 220 -22.30 -12.62 -9.39
C ALA A 220 -21.27 -12.76 -10.52
N LEU A 221 -21.04 -13.99 -10.96
CA LEU A 221 -20.24 -14.35 -12.13
C LEU A 221 -21.18 -14.62 -13.30
N TYR A 222 -20.96 -13.92 -14.40
CA TYR A 222 -21.64 -14.14 -15.68
C TYR A 222 -20.65 -14.76 -16.66
N PRO A 223 -20.70 -16.07 -16.89
CA PRO A 223 -19.81 -16.75 -17.80
C PRO A 223 -20.17 -16.44 -19.26
N PRO A 224 -19.21 -16.49 -20.20
CA PRO A 224 -19.50 -16.49 -21.63
C PRO A 224 -20.22 -17.76 -22.07
N ALA A 225 -20.66 -17.80 -23.32
CA ALA A 225 -21.38 -18.96 -23.87
C ALA A 225 -20.59 -20.29 -23.77
N GLY A 226 -19.25 -20.22 -23.85
CA GLY A 226 -18.36 -21.37 -23.68
C GLY A 226 -18.15 -21.81 -22.21
N GLY A 227 -18.63 -21.03 -21.25
CA GLY A 227 -18.41 -21.23 -19.83
C GLY A 227 -17.01 -20.85 -19.36
N VAL A 228 -16.79 -20.93 -18.07
CA VAL A 228 -15.50 -20.70 -17.42
C VAL A 228 -15.24 -21.77 -16.35
N VAL A 229 -14.00 -21.94 -15.94
CA VAL A 229 -13.67 -22.86 -14.85
C VAL A 229 -13.55 -22.06 -13.54
N ALA A 230 -14.42 -22.39 -12.58
CA ALA A 230 -14.39 -21.80 -11.23
C ALA A 230 -14.17 -22.94 -10.21
N ASP A 231 -13.15 -22.83 -9.39
CA ASP A 231 -12.74 -23.85 -8.39
C ASP A 231 -12.60 -25.25 -8.98
N GLY A 232 -12.12 -25.36 -10.23
CA GLY A 232 -11.95 -26.62 -10.95
C GLY A 232 -13.21 -27.14 -11.65
N HIS A 233 -14.37 -26.49 -11.48
CA HIS A 233 -15.64 -26.89 -12.09
C HIS A 233 -16.03 -25.94 -13.24
N GLN A 234 -16.58 -26.50 -14.32
CA GLN A 234 -17.08 -25.70 -15.43
C GLN A 234 -18.40 -25.03 -15.08
N VAL A 235 -18.43 -23.69 -15.16
CA VAL A 235 -19.60 -22.86 -14.92
C VAL A 235 -20.08 -22.29 -16.24
N ARG A 236 -21.35 -22.60 -16.62
CA ARG A 236 -21.98 -22.16 -17.87
C ARG A 236 -23.18 -21.25 -17.64
N ARG A 237 -23.61 -21.06 -16.39
CA ARG A 237 -24.76 -20.21 -16.03
C ARG A 237 -24.33 -19.17 -15.00
N PRO A 238 -24.98 -18.02 -14.95
CA PRO A 238 -24.74 -17.05 -13.89
C PRO A 238 -24.88 -17.68 -12.50
N ARG A 239 -23.93 -17.38 -11.61
CA ARG A 239 -23.98 -17.83 -10.21
C ARG A 239 -23.40 -16.79 -9.28
N TYR A 240 -23.93 -16.73 -8.07
CA TYR A 240 -23.34 -15.95 -7.00
C TYR A 240 -22.05 -16.62 -6.49
N LEU A 241 -21.05 -15.79 -6.26
CA LEU A 241 -19.77 -16.20 -5.66
C LEU A 241 -19.83 -15.97 -4.15
N ARG A 242 -19.22 -16.88 -3.40
CA ARG A 242 -19.09 -16.78 -1.94
C ARG A 242 -17.64 -17.06 -1.55
N GLY A 243 -17.16 -16.32 -0.53
CA GLY A 243 -15.81 -16.50 -0.02
C GLY A 243 -14.75 -16.26 -1.09
N THR A 244 -13.82 -17.20 -1.26
CA THR A 244 -12.73 -17.10 -2.24
C THR A 244 -12.97 -18.11 -3.37
N THR A 245 -12.99 -17.62 -4.60
CA THR A 245 -13.19 -18.43 -5.82
C THR A 245 -12.00 -18.23 -6.77
N ASP A 246 -11.36 -19.30 -7.20
CA ASP A 246 -10.33 -19.30 -8.24
C ASP A 246 -10.97 -19.49 -9.62
N LEU A 247 -10.88 -18.47 -10.48
CA LEU A 247 -11.50 -18.44 -11.80
C LEU A 247 -10.43 -18.59 -12.88
N THR A 248 -10.65 -19.47 -13.85
CA THR A 248 -9.79 -19.62 -15.02
C THR A 248 -10.57 -19.28 -16.30
N ILE A 249 -10.08 -18.31 -17.05
CA ILE A 249 -10.66 -17.84 -18.31
C ILE A 249 -9.57 -17.93 -19.37
N GLY A 250 -9.70 -18.87 -20.29
CA GLY A 250 -8.65 -19.18 -21.26
C GLY A 250 -7.34 -19.55 -20.56
N ARG A 251 -6.29 -18.73 -20.78
CA ARG A 251 -4.97 -18.92 -20.14
C ARG A 251 -4.74 -18.11 -18.89
N THR A 252 -5.68 -17.22 -18.55
CA THR A 252 -5.54 -16.31 -17.40
C THR A 252 -6.29 -16.86 -16.20
N ARG A 253 -5.67 -16.75 -15.04
CA ARG A 253 -6.26 -17.14 -13.77
C ARG A 253 -6.52 -15.91 -12.93
N TYR A 254 -7.66 -15.90 -12.29
CA TYR A 254 -8.09 -14.84 -11.37
C TYR A 254 -8.48 -15.48 -10.05
N ARG A 255 -8.29 -14.74 -8.96
CA ARG A 255 -8.83 -15.06 -7.64
C ARG A 255 -9.81 -13.96 -7.26
N ILE A 256 -11.04 -14.34 -6.95
CA ILE A 256 -12.08 -13.43 -6.51
C ILE A 256 -12.32 -13.70 -5.04
N ARG A 257 -12.12 -12.69 -4.20
CA ARG A 257 -12.43 -12.73 -2.77
C ARG A 257 -13.64 -11.86 -2.51
N VAL A 258 -14.75 -12.46 -2.13
CA VAL A 258 -15.95 -11.75 -1.66
C VAL A 258 -15.70 -11.34 -0.22
N LEU A 259 -15.79 -10.04 0.08
CA LEU A 259 -15.47 -9.46 1.39
C LEU A 259 -16.72 -9.24 2.24
N GLU A 260 -17.86 -8.99 1.61
CA GLU A 260 -19.16 -8.93 2.26
C GLU A 260 -20.02 -10.09 1.76
N GLU A 261 -20.51 -10.92 2.67
CA GLU A 261 -21.55 -11.90 2.34
C GLU A 261 -22.90 -11.16 2.28
N PRO A 262 -23.72 -11.41 1.25
CA PRO A 262 -25.07 -10.85 1.20
C PRO A 262 -25.84 -11.31 2.43
N ARG A 263 -26.42 -10.35 3.15
CA ARG A 263 -27.30 -10.59 4.30
C ARG A 263 -28.61 -11.22 3.86
#